data_c6b833752a748562a75826ebed5ef31d
#
_entry.id   c6b833752a748562a75826ebed5ef31d
#
_cell.length_a   1.000
_cell.length_b   1.000
_cell.length_c   1.000
_cell.angle_alpha   90.00
_cell.angle_beta   90.00
_cell.angle_gamma   90.00
#
_symmetry.space_group_name_H-M   'P 1'
#
loop_
_entity.id
_entity.type
_entity.pdbx_description
1 polymer ?
#
loop_
_entity_poly.entity_id
_entity_poly.type
_entity_poly.pdbx_seq_one_letter_code
_entity_poly.pdbx_strand_id
1 'polypeptide(L)'
;MSRHRRRQMPARRPTAHEDAAAVEAEFARMACQERQRAVDLGHDVGQPRVGFFPGSTIGNFEPHEAAAFLKDTGQILGAGSMLIVGVDLVKDREALQKAYNDSQGVTARFNLNLLTRMNRELGANFNVSAFEHHAFFNRERSRIEMHLMSRKRQSVIVAGESFAFRAGETIHTENSYKYTVETFGHLARASGWTPAVVWTDKRPYFSVHALVREA
;
A
#
# COMPACT_ATOMS: atom_id res chain seq x y z
N MET A 1 -51.22 -32.70 -7.22
CA MET A 1 -50.44 -31.59 -6.70
C MET A 1 -48.95 -32.00 -6.66
N SER A 2 -48.22 -31.68 -7.71
CA SER A 2 -46.80 -32.04 -7.87
C SER A 2 -45.93 -30.88 -7.40
N ARG A 3 -45.17 -31.09 -6.31
CA ARG A 3 -44.19 -30.06 -5.80
C ARG A 3 -42.89 -30.18 -6.59
N HIS A 4 -42.66 -29.24 -7.49
CA HIS A 4 -41.34 -29.04 -8.13
C HIS A 4 -40.34 -28.65 -7.07
N ARG A 5 -39.41 -29.52 -6.70
CA ARG A 5 -38.18 -29.19 -5.98
C ARG A 5 -37.27 -28.46 -6.96
N ARG A 6 -37.07 -27.15 -6.77
CA ARG A 6 -35.96 -26.42 -7.41
C ARG A 6 -34.65 -27.02 -6.92
N ARG A 7 -33.90 -27.67 -7.81
CA ARG A 7 -32.50 -28.03 -7.57
C ARG A 7 -31.73 -26.70 -7.42
N GLN A 8 -31.26 -26.41 -6.21
CA GLN A 8 -30.20 -25.40 -6.02
C GLN A 8 -28.94 -25.91 -6.72
N MET A 9 -28.47 -25.15 -7.70
CA MET A 9 -27.14 -25.38 -8.28
C MET A 9 -26.09 -25.19 -7.17
N PRO A 10 -25.07 -26.09 -7.09
CA PRO A 10 -23.97 -25.87 -6.17
C PRO A 10 -23.27 -24.57 -6.53
N ALA A 11 -22.97 -23.74 -5.52
CA ALA A 11 -22.18 -22.51 -5.70
C ALA A 11 -20.88 -22.86 -6.45
N ARG A 12 -20.57 -22.04 -7.47
CA ARG A 12 -19.36 -22.20 -8.27
C ARG A 12 -18.16 -22.07 -7.34
N ARG A 13 -17.27 -23.07 -7.29
CA ARG A 13 -16.02 -22.97 -6.54
C ARG A 13 -15.19 -21.83 -7.16
N PRO A 14 -14.68 -20.87 -6.36
CA PRO A 14 -13.84 -19.81 -6.86
C PRO A 14 -12.60 -20.37 -7.57
N THR A 15 -12.06 -19.62 -8.50
CA THR A 15 -10.80 -19.98 -9.17
C THR A 15 -9.62 -19.60 -8.27
N ALA A 16 -8.45 -20.22 -8.43
CA ALA A 16 -7.27 -19.91 -7.65
C ALA A 16 -6.86 -18.41 -7.73
N HIS A 17 -7.19 -17.74 -8.84
CA HIS A 17 -6.94 -16.30 -9.00
C HIS A 17 -7.92 -15.44 -8.17
N GLU A 18 -9.19 -15.88 -8.03
CA GLU A 18 -10.19 -15.25 -7.16
C GLU A 18 -9.81 -15.42 -5.69
N ASP A 19 -9.18 -16.54 -5.33
CA ASP A 19 -8.70 -16.83 -3.98
C ASP A 19 -7.54 -15.89 -3.56
N ALA A 20 -6.55 -15.66 -4.43
CA ALA A 20 -5.45 -14.73 -4.16
C ALA A 20 -5.97 -13.29 -3.98
N ALA A 21 -6.88 -12.84 -4.84
CA ALA A 21 -7.49 -11.52 -4.76
C ALA A 21 -8.30 -11.32 -3.46
N ALA A 22 -8.97 -12.35 -2.96
CA ALA A 22 -9.70 -12.28 -1.70
C ALA A 22 -8.75 -12.14 -0.49
N VAL A 23 -7.61 -12.84 -0.50
CA VAL A 23 -6.56 -12.66 0.52
C VAL A 23 -5.95 -11.27 0.45
N GLU A 24 -5.70 -10.73 -0.75
CA GLU A 24 -5.23 -9.35 -0.96
C GLU A 24 -6.22 -8.32 -0.39
N ALA A 25 -7.53 -8.52 -0.58
CA ALA A 25 -8.55 -7.65 -0.01
C ALA A 25 -8.55 -7.67 1.53
N GLU A 26 -8.23 -8.82 2.15
CA GLU A 26 -8.11 -8.91 3.61
C GLU A 26 -6.84 -8.20 4.12
N PHE A 27 -5.71 -8.32 3.41
CA PHE A 27 -4.53 -7.51 3.68
C PHE A 27 -4.82 -6.02 3.58
N ALA A 28 -5.52 -5.59 2.55
CA ALA A 28 -5.90 -4.19 2.36
C ALA A 28 -6.79 -3.68 3.52
N ARG A 29 -7.73 -4.51 4.01
CA ARG A 29 -8.57 -4.16 5.18
C ARG A 29 -7.74 -3.99 6.45
N MET A 30 -6.81 -4.91 6.74
CA MET A 30 -5.92 -4.80 7.90
C MET A 30 -5.05 -3.54 7.83
N ALA A 31 -4.48 -3.24 6.67
CA ALA A 31 -3.68 -2.04 6.45
C ALA A 31 -4.52 -0.76 6.56
N CYS A 32 -5.79 -0.78 6.11
CA CYS A 32 -6.70 0.35 6.19
C CYS A 32 -7.10 0.67 7.64
N GLN A 33 -7.33 -0.35 8.47
CA GLN A 33 -7.68 -0.16 9.89
C GLN A 33 -6.56 0.53 10.68
N GLU A 34 -5.29 0.29 10.35
CA GLU A 34 -4.15 0.98 10.96
C GLU A 34 -4.03 2.44 10.50
N ARG A 35 -4.51 2.77 9.29
CA ARG A 35 -4.46 4.13 8.71
C ARG A 35 -5.59 5.05 9.23
N GLN A 36 -6.71 4.49 9.70
CA GLN A 36 -7.89 5.25 10.15
C GLN A 36 -7.80 5.79 11.58
N ARG A 37 -6.69 5.65 12.29
CA ARG A 37 -6.49 6.36 13.54
C ARG A 37 -6.26 7.85 13.26
N ALA A 38 -7.37 8.57 13.05
CA ALA A 38 -7.36 10.01 13.02
C ALA A 38 -6.82 10.54 14.36
N VAL A 39 -5.71 11.25 14.31
CA VAL A 39 -5.23 12.01 15.46
C VAL A 39 -6.19 13.18 15.61
N ASP A 40 -6.91 13.23 16.73
CA ASP A 40 -7.68 14.41 17.13
C ASP A 40 -6.67 15.53 17.47
N LEU A 41 -6.43 16.38 16.48
CA LEU A 41 -5.62 17.58 16.64
C LEU A 41 -6.52 18.63 17.24
N GLY A 42 -6.49 18.78 18.57
CA GLY A 42 -7.27 19.77 19.32
C GLY A 42 -7.40 21.11 18.58
N HIS A 43 -8.61 21.65 18.59
CA HIS A 43 -9.00 22.84 17.84
C HIS A 43 -8.43 24.12 18.49
N ASP A 44 -7.19 24.48 18.14
CA ASP A 44 -6.73 25.86 18.31
C ASP A 44 -7.07 26.66 17.03
N VAL A 45 -8.17 27.39 17.10
CA VAL A 45 -8.69 28.18 15.99
C VAL A 45 -7.79 29.41 15.79
N GLY A 46 -7.06 29.46 14.64
CA GLY A 46 -6.37 30.68 14.21
C GLY A 46 -4.84 30.57 14.03
N GLN A 47 -4.20 29.47 14.38
CA GLN A 47 -2.76 29.27 14.13
C GLN A 47 -2.52 28.43 12.87
N PRO A 48 -1.54 28.80 12.02
CA PRO A 48 -1.13 27.95 10.89
C PRO A 48 -0.67 26.58 11.37
N ARG A 49 -1.24 25.53 10.81
CA ARG A 49 -0.89 24.13 11.18
C ARG A 49 0.15 23.58 10.24
N VAL A 50 1.04 22.74 10.76
CA VAL A 50 2.04 22.04 9.97
C VAL A 50 1.79 20.54 10.10
N GLY A 51 1.46 19.91 8.96
CA GLY A 51 1.45 18.45 8.85
C GLY A 51 2.84 17.92 8.50
N PHE A 52 3.19 16.74 9.00
CA PHE A 52 4.46 16.08 8.71
C PHE A 52 4.23 14.63 8.32
N PHE A 53 4.53 14.28 7.06
CA PHE A 53 4.32 12.97 6.47
C PHE A 53 5.61 12.46 5.78
N PRO A 54 6.60 12.00 6.57
CA PRO A 54 7.92 11.59 6.08
C PRO A 54 7.90 10.16 5.51
N GLY A 55 9.08 9.67 5.08
CA GLY A 55 9.34 8.26 4.82
C GLY A 55 8.77 7.72 3.52
N SER A 56 8.31 8.57 2.62
CA SER A 56 7.69 8.15 1.33
C SER A 56 6.45 7.26 1.45
N THR A 57 5.79 7.28 2.59
CA THR A 57 4.55 6.50 2.82
C THR A 57 3.45 6.84 1.80
N ILE A 58 3.48 8.06 1.24
CA ILE A 58 2.59 8.47 0.13
C ILE A 58 2.72 7.54 -1.10
N GLY A 59 3.88 6.94 -1.31
CA GLY A 59 4.13 5.99 -2.39
C GLY A 59 3.38 4.66 -2.22
N ASN A 60 2.89 4.34 -1.03
CA ASN A 60 2.14 3.11 -0.79
C ASN A 60 0.66 3.22 -1.21
N PHE A 61 0.21 4.43 -1.51
CA PHE A 61 -1.14 4.68 -2.00
C PHE A 61 -1.23 4.52 -3.52
N GLU A 62 -2.36 4.03 -4.01
CA GLU A 62 -2.70 4.20 -5.42
C GLU A 62 -2.83 5.71 -5.75
N PRO A 63 -2.59 6.16 -6.99
CA PRO A 63 -2.59 7.60 -7.32
C PRO A 63 -3.85 8.34 -6.89
N HIS A 64 -5.02 7.71 -7.00
CA HIS A 64 -6.29 8.29 -6.56
C HIS A 64 -6.42 8.37 -5.04
N GLU A 65 -5.86 7.39 -4.31
CA GLU A 65 -5.81 7.39 -2.85
C GLU A 65 -4.83 8.45 -2.33
N ALA A 66 -3.67 8.61 -3.00
CA ALA A 66 -2.71 9.66 -2.68
C ALA A 66 -3.32 11.06 -2.86
N ALA A 67 -4.10 11.27 -3.95
CA ALA A 67 -4.82 12.51 -4.17
C ALA A 67 -5.89 12.76 -3.10
N ALA A 68 -6.67 11.74 -2.75
CA ALA A 68 -7.67 11.82 -1.68
C ALA A 68 -7.02 12.15 -0.34
N PHE A 69 -5.93 11.44 0.03
CA PHE A 69 -5.18 11.70 1.25
C PHE A 69 -4.69 13.15 1.35
N LEU A 70 -4.09 13.69 0.27
CA LEU A 70 -3.64 15.08 0.25
C LEU A 70 -4.80 16.06 0.40
N LYS A 71 -5.91 15.81 -0.29
CA LYS A 71 -7.12 16.64 -0.20
C LYS A 71 -7.71 16.64 1.22
N ASP A 72 -7.88 15.47 1.81
CA ASP A 72 -8.44 15.31 3.16
C ASP A 72 -7.51 15.94 4.21
N THR A 73 -6.19 15.73 4.09
CA THR A 73 -5.18 16.39 4.94
C THR A 73 -5.32 17.91 4.85
N GLY A 74 -5.53 18.45 3.65
CA GLY A 74 -5.75 19.88 3.47
C GLY A 74 -7.04 20.37 4.14
N GLN A 75 -8.10 19.60 4.12
CA GLN A 75 -9.35 19.95 4.82
C GLN A 75 -9.16 19.95 6.35
N ILE A 76 -8.45 18.95 6.88
CA ILE A 76 -8.17 18.83 8.32
C ILE A 76 -7.26 19.96 8.82
N LEU A 77 -6.22 20.28 8.06
CA LEU A 77 -5.24 21.31 8.47
C LEU A 77 -5.79 22.74 8.26
N GLY A 78 -6.63 22.95 7.25
CA GLY A 78 -7.25 24.24 6.96
C GLY A 78 -6.40 25.15 6.07
N ALA A 79 -6.95 26.32 5.74
CA ALA A 79 -6.30 27.36 4.95
C ALA A 79 -5.07 27.93 5.67
N GLY A 80 -4.04 28.35 4.91
CA GLY A 80 -2.78 28.85 5.44
C GLY A 80 -1.87 27.78 6.07
N SER A 81 -2.28 26.51 6.06
CA SER A 81 -1.47 25.41 6.60
C SER A 81 -0.33 24.99 5.66
N MET A 82 0.63 24.27 6.23
CA MET A 82 1.75 23.65 5.51
C MET A 82 1.73 22.13 5.72
N LEU A 83 2.10 21.39 4.66
CA LEU A 83 2.35 19.97 4.74
C LEU A 83 3.77 19.64 4.24
N ILE A 84 4.57 19.00 5.10
CA ILE A 84 5.89 18.51 4.73
C ILE A 84 5.79 17.03 4.38
N VAL A 85 6.12 16.67 3.14
CA VAL A 85 5.98 15.31 2.62
C VAL A 85 7.31 14.79 2.11
N GLY A 86 7.71 13.60 2.55
CA GLY A 86 8.83 12.86 2.00
C GLY A 86 8.38 11.96 0.83
N VAL A 87 9.12 12.00 -0.28
CA VAL A 87 8.75 11.30 -1.52
C VAL A 87 9.97 10.60 -2.11
N ASP A 88 9.85 9.31 -2.34
CA ASP A 88 10.88 8.52 -3.02
C ASP A 88 10.80 8.75 -4.54
N LEU A 89 11.96 9.08 -5.14
CA LEU A 89 12.02 9.46 -6.54
C LEU A 89 12.35 8.27 -7.44
N VAL A 90 11.96 8.41 -8.71
CA VAL A 90 12.41 7.49 -9.77
C VAL A 90 13.94 7.56 -9.83
N LYS A 91 14.55 6.39 -9.80
CA LYS A 91 16.01 6.20 -9.85
C LYS A 91 16.35 4.96 -10.64
N ASP A 92 17.63 4.66 -10.73
CA ASP A 92 18.09 3.46 -11.40
C ASP A 92 17.38 2.19 -10.90
N ARG A 93 16.99 1.32 -11.85
CA ARG A 93 16.24 0.08 -11.57
C ARG A 93 16.98 -0.83 -10.62
N GLU A 94 18.30 -0.94 -10.77
CA GLU A 94 19.12 -1.81 -9.93
C GLU A 94 19.13 -1.32 -8.48
N ALA A 95 19.25 0.00 -8.28
CA ALA A 95 19.17 0.62 -6.97
C ALA A 95 17.78 0.36 -6.31
N LEU A 96 16.71 0.50 -7.09
CA LEU A 96 15.36 0.19 -6.63
C LEU A 96 15.20 -1.29 -6.24
N GLN A 97 15.64 -2.20 -7.09
CA GLN A 97 15.53 -3.64 -6.81
C GLN A 97 16.35 -4.06 -5.59
N LYS A 98 17.56 -3.52 -5.44
CA LYS A 98 18.41 -3.80 -4.27
C LYS A 98 17.82 -3.29 -2.96
N ALA A 99 17.08 -2.17 -3.00
CA ALA A 99 16.45 -1.62 -1.81
C ALA A 99 15.32 -2.50 -1.26
N TYR A 100 14.62 -3.24 -2.15
CA TYR A 100 13.49 -4.10 -1.75
C TYR A 100 13.83 -5.60 -1.74
N ASN A 101 14.99 -5.99 -2.26
CA ASN A 101 15.55 -7.34 -2.19
C ASN A 101 16.93 -7.28 -1.52
N ASP A 102 16.99 -6.68 -0.34
CA ASP A 102 18.24 -6.48 0.41
C ASP A 102 18.91 -7.80 0.79
N SER A 103 20.23 -7.85 0.71
CA SER A 103 21.03 -9.07 0.96
C SER A 103 20.89 -9.61 2.38
N GLN A 104 20.48 -8.77 3.35
CA GLN A 104 20.19 -9.20 4.72
C GLN A 104 18.78 -9.76 4.88
N GLY A 105 17.94 -9.67 3.85
CA GLY A 105 16.57 -10.18 3.85
C GLY A 105 15.64 -9.46 4.85
N VAL A 106 15.92 -8.21 5.21
CA VAL A 106 15.08 -7.44 6.14
C VAL A 106 13.72 -7.21 5.53
N THR A 107 13.67 -6.76 4.27
CA THR A 107 12.42 -6.53 3.54
C THR A 107 11.64 -7.83 3.34
N ALA A 108 12.34 -8.93 3.05
CA ALA A 108 11.70 -10.24 2.91
C ALA A 108 11.04 -10.69 4.23
N ARG A 109 11.73 -10.55 5.37
CA ARG A 109 11.15 -10.88 6.68
C ARG A 109 9.98 -9.97 7.02
N PHE A 110 10.06 -8.68 6.71
CA PHE A 110 8.96 -7.74 6.89
C PHE A 110 7.72 -8.18 6.11
N ASN A 111 7.88 -8.52 4.83
CA ASN A 111 6.78 -8.95 3.98
C ASN A 111 6.19 -10.30 4.45
N LEU A 112 7.01 -11.29 4.75
CA LEU A 112 6.57 -12.60 5.27
C LEU A 112 5.88 -12.50 6.64
N ASN A 113 6.20 -11.49 7.44
CA ASN A 113 5.55 -11.25 8.72
C ASN A 113 4.03 -10.99 8.59
N LEU A 114 3.57 -10.54 7.42
CA LEU A 114 2.14 -10.39 7.15
C LEU A 114 1.41 -11.73 7.30
N LEU A 115 1.98 -12.83 6.78
CA LEU A 115 1.39 -14.17 6.95
C LEU A 115 1.40 -14.62 8.43
N THR A 116 2.46 -14.29 9.15
CA THR A 116 2.56 -14.56 10.59
C THR A 116 1.48 -13.80 11.36
N ARG A 117 1.24 -12.54 11.00
CA ARG A 117 0.17 -11.72 11.58
C ARG A 117 -1.20 -12.29 11.28
N MET A 118 -1.48 -12.69 10.03
CA MET A 118 -2.75 -13.31 9.67
C MET A 118 -3.01 -14.60 10.43
N ASN A 119 -1.97 -15.43 10.62
CA ASN A 119 -2.10 -16.63 11.44
C ASN A 119 -2.51 -16.30 12.88
N ARG A 120 -1.91 -15.25 13.46
CA ARG A 120 -2.17 -14.84 14.84
C ARG A 120 -3.50 -14.09 15.01
N GLU A 121 -3.81 -13.18 14.08
CA GLU A 121 -4.88 -12.20 14.24
C GLU A 121 -6.21 -12.67 13.63
N LEU A 122 -6.16 -13.52 12.60
CA LEU A 122 -7.33 -14.01 11.86
C LEU A 122 -7.51 -15.54 11.96
N GLY A 123 -6.70 -16.20 12.79
CA GLY A 123 -6.76 -17.67 12.92
C GLY A 123 -6.40 -18.40 11.63
N ALA A 124 -5.56 -17.78 10.77
CA ALA A 124 -5.12 -18.41 9.54
C ALA A 124 -4.08 -19.51 9.80
N ASN A 125 -3.84 -20.36 8.79
CA ASN A 125 -2.89 -21.48 8.90
C ASN A 125 -1.81 -21.46 7.81
N PHE A 126 -1.34 -20.27 7.42
CA PHE A 126 -0.25 -20.16 6.46
C PHE A 126 1.00 -20.89 6.95
N ASN A 127 1.56 -21.77 6.12
CA ASN A 127 2.93 -22.23 6.28
C ASN A 127 3.86 -21.15 5.71
N VAL A 128 4.38 -20.26 6.56
CA VAL A 128 5.22 -19.12 6.14
C VAL A 128 6.43 -19.56 5.33
N SER A 129 7.05 -20.71 5.66
CA SER A 129 8.20 -21.24 4.92
C SER A 129 7.87 -21.74 3.51
N ALA A 130 6.58 -21.90 3.19
CA ALA A 130 6.10 -22.26 1.86
C ALA A 130 5.82 -21.05 0.97
N PHE A 131 6.12 -19.85 1.44
CA PHE A 131 6.07 -18.60 0.67
C PHE A 131 7.45 -17.97 0.62
N GLU A 132 7.67 -17.17 -0.41
CA GLU A 132 8.88 -16.36 -0.55
C GLU A 132 8.53 -14.94 -0.96
N HIS A 133 9.36 -14.02 -0.52
CA HIS A 133 9.27 -12.62 -0.91
C HIS A 133 9.73 -12.44 -2.35
N HIS A 134 8.95 -11.70 -3.14
CA HIS A 134 9.26 -11.32 -4.51
C HIS A 134 8.95 -9.85 -4.71
N ALA A 135 9.96 -9.03 -4.97
CA ALA A 135 9.79 -7.61 -5.26
C ALA A 135 10.41 -7.26 -6.61
N PHE A 136 9.70 -6.47 -7.39
CA PHE A 136 10.17 -6.01 -8.70
C PHE A 136 9.70 -4.59 -9.01
N PHE A 137 10.41 -3.91 -9.90
CA PHE A 137 10.01 -2.61 -10.40
C PHE A 137 9.09 -2.76 -11.61
N ASN A 138 7.85 -2.37 -11.43
CA ASN A 138 6.87 -2.24 -12.51
C ASN A 138 7.08 -0.89 -13.21
N ARG A 139 7.67 -0.94 -14.41
CA ARG A 139 8.04 0.26 -15.17
C ARG A 139 6.84 1.04 -15.69
N GLU A 140 5.79 0.35 -16.09
CA GLU A 140 4.57 0.96 -16.65
C GLU A 140 3.83 1.79 -15.60
N ARG A 141 3.85 1.31 -14.36
CA ARG A 141 3.20 1.95 -13.21
C ARG A 141 4.15 2.80 -12.38
N SER A 142 5.45 2.85 -12.72
CA SER A 142 6.47 3.57 -11.95
C SER A 142 6.44 3.24 -10.46
N ARG A 143 6.38 1.96 -10.10
CA ARG A 143 6.31 1.51 -8.71
C ARG A 143 7.08 0.22 -8.47
N ILE A 144 7.55 0.01 -7.25
CA ILE A 144 7.89 -1.32 -6.76
C ILE A 144 6.60 -2.02 -6.36
N GLU A 145 6.49 -3.27 -6.73
CA GLU A 145 5.46 -4.18 -6.22
C GLU A 145 6.10 -5.24 -5.35
N MET A 146 5.58 -5.45 -4.15
CA MET A 146 5.97 -6.53 -3.27
C MET A 146 4.90 -7.62 -3.29
N HIS A 147 5.35 -8.84 -3.41
CA HIS A 147 4.51 -10.03 -3.47
C HIS A 147 5.01 -11.10 -2.51
N LEU A 148 4.11 -11.97 -2.08
CA LEU A 148 4.43 -13.24 -1.44
C LEU A 148 4.07 -14.36 -2.40
N MET A 149 5.07 -15.08 -2.91
CA MET A 149 4.89 -16.13 -3.90
C MET A 149 4.82 -17.49 -3.23
N SER A 150 3.78 -18.26 -3.55
CA SER A 150 3.64 -19.64 -3.06
C SER A 150 4.63 -20.55 -3.77
N ARG A 151 5.51 -21.22 -3.01
CA ARG A 151 6.55 -22.13 -3.51
C ARG A 151 6.02 -23.47 -3.98
N LYS A 152 4.77 -23.81 -3.61
CA LYS A 152 4.12 -25.09 -3.93
C LYS A 152 2.60 -24.94 -4.03
N ARG A 153 1.94 -25.92 -4.63
CA ARG A 153 0.49 -26.02 -4.54
C ARG A 153 0.08 -26.30 -3.08
N GLN A 154 -0.80 -25.50 -2.52
CA GLN A 154 -1.29 -25.61 -1.14
C GLN A 154 -2.66 -24.95 -0.98
N SER A 155 -3.34 -25.30 0.11
CA SER A 155 -4.54 -24.60 0.56
C SER A 155 -4.29 -24.03 1.94
N VAL A 156 -4.81 -22.84 2.20
CA VAL A 156 -4.77 -22.17 3.50
C VAL A 156 -6.17 -21.79 3.93
N ILE A 157 -6.39 -21.73 5.22
CA ILE A 157 -7.66 -21.27 5.81
C ILE A 157 -7.38 -19.87 6.38
N VAL A 158 -8.26 -18.91 6.08
CA VAL A 158 -8.21 -17.54 6.64
C VAL A 158 -9.63 -17.19 7.07
N ALA A 159 -9.82 -16.81 8.32
CA ALA A 159 -11.13 -16.45 8.88
C ALA A 159 -12.22 -17.53 8.63
N GLY A 160 -11.81 -18.81 8.59
CA GLY A 160 -12.71 -19.95 8.35
C GLY A 160 -12.96 -20.31 6.89
N GLU A 161 -12.49 -19.50 5.93
CA GLU A 161 -12.60 -19.76 4.49
C GLU A 161 -11.32 -20.41 3.94
N SER A 162 -11.46 -21.29 2.94
CA SER A 162 -10.34 -22.02 2.33
C SER A 162 -9.93 -21.40 1.01
N PHE A 163 -8.65 -21.05 0.88
CA PHE A 163 -8.02 -20.46 -0.31
C PHE A 163 -6.95 -21.39 -0.87
N ALA A 164 -7.00 -21.64 -2.18
CA ALA A 164 -6.07 -22.52 -2.88
C ALA A 164 -5.01 -21.70 -3.63
N PHE A 165 -3.75 -22.06 -3.48
CA PHE A 165 -2.62 -21.47 -4.20
C PHE A 165 -1.96 -22.51 -5.10
N ARG A 166 -1.60 -22.10 -6.31
CA ARG A 166 -0.70 -22.87 -7.18
C ARG A 166 0.75 -22.52 -6.84
N ALA A 167 1.68 -23.39 -7.22
CA ALA A 167 3.10 -23.02 -7.21
C ALA A 167 3.32 -21.84 -8.16
N GLY A 168 4.06 -20.82 -7.68
CA GLY A 168 4.31 -19.57 -8.41
C GLY A 168 3.19 -18.51 -8.33
N GLU A 169 2.05 -18.84 -7.71
CA GLU A 169 0.97 -17.87 -7.51
C GLU A 169 1.34 -16.88 -6.40
N THR A 170 1.02 -15.60 -6.62
CA THR A 170 1.46 -14.52 -5.73
C THR A 170 0.29 -13.84 -5.05
N ILE A 171 0.54 -13.37 -3.85
CA ILE A 171 -0.29 -12.39 -3.12
C ILE A 171 0.43 -11.05 -3.26
N HIS A 172 -0.22 -10.06 -3.85
CA HIS A 172 0.31 -8.70 -3.92
C HIS A 172 0.12 -8.01 -2.56
N THR A 173 1.20 -7.60 -1.92
CA THR A 173 1.16 -7.14 -0.52
C THR A 173 1.33 -5.63 -0.38
N GLU A 174 2.12 -5.00 -1.25
CA GLU A 174 2.40 -3.57 -1.15
C GLU A 174 2.84 -2.98 -2.49
N ASN A 175 2.45 -1.73 -2.71
CA ASN A 175 2.98 -0.86 -3.74
C ASN A 175 3.94 0.15 -3.12
N SER A 176 4.92 0.60 -3.91
CA SER A 176 5.72 1.77 -3.58
C SER A 176 5.97 2.58 -4.84
N TYR A 177 5.07 3.53 -5.09
CA TYR A 177 5.16 4.44 -6.21
C TYR A 177 6.37 5.34 -6.12
N LYS A 178 7.01 5.56 -7.27
CA LYS A 178 8.16 6.46 -7.42
C LYS A 178 7.72 7.63 -8.27
N TYR A 179 7.99 8.82 -7.77
CA TYR A 179 7.62 10.06 -8.41
C TYR A 179 8.83 10.75 -9.04
N THR A 180 8.59 11.68 -9.93
CA THR A 180 9.51 12.79 -10.18
C THR A 180 9.07 14.00 -9.34
N VAL A 181 9.94 14.96 -9.11
CA VAL A 181 9.57 16.21 -8.45
C VAL A 181 8.38 16.88 -9.16
N GLU A 182 8.37 16.81 -10.48
CA GLU A 182 7.31 17.36 -11.32
C GLU A 182 5.98 16.62 -11.17
N THR A 183 5.98 15.28 -11.29
CA THR A 183 4.75 14.46 -11.19
C THR A 183 4.12 14.55 -9.82
N PHE A 184 4.93 14.58 -8.75
CA PHE A 184 4.41 14.81 -7.41
C PHE A 184 3.87 16.24 -7.23
N GLY A 185 4.54 17.23 -7.80
CA GLY A 185 4.06 18.61 -7.81
C GLY A 185 2.70 18.76 -8.51
N HIS A 186 2.47 18.04 -9.62
CA HIS A 186 1.17 18.01 -10.29
C HIS A 186 0.09 17.39 -9.41
N LEU A 187 0.40 16.26 -8.76
CA LEU A 187 -0.52 15.60 -7.84
C LEU A 187 -0.89 16.53 -6.67
N ALA A 188 0.07 17.20 -6.08
CA ALA A 188 -0.15 18.16 -5.00
C ALA A 188 -1.08 19.29 -5.43
N ARG A 189 -0.82 19.93 -6.58
CA ARG A 189 -1.68 21.01 -7.11
C ARG A 189 -3.10 20.55 -7.39
N ALA A 190 -3.26 19.37 -8.02
CA ALA A 190 -4.57 18.77 -8.26
C ALA A 190 -5.36 18.45 -6.97
N SER A 191 -4.64 18.37 -5.84
CA SER A 191 -5.20 18.10 -4.51
C SER A 191 -5.37 19.35 -3.64
N GLY A 192 -5.19 20.56 -4.22
CA GLY A 192 -5.40 21.84 -3.54
C GLY A 192 -4.18 22.32 -2.71
N TRP A 193 -2.97 21.86 -3.06
CA TRP A 193 -1.74 22.29 -2.44
C TRP A 193 -0.84 22.99 -3.43
N THR A 194 -0.18 24.08 -3.01
CA THR A 194 0.84 24.78 -3.78
C THR A 194 2.23 24.33 -3.30
N PRO A 195 3.06 23.68 -4.15
CA PRO A 195 4.45 23.39 -3.81
C PRO A 195 5.23 24.69 -3.60
N ALA A 196 5.74 24.92 -2.38
CA ALA A 196 6.49 26.11 -2.02
C ALA A 196 8.00 25.88 -2.10
N VAL A 197 8.49 24.77 -1.50
CA VAL A 197 9.93 24.45 -1.49
C VAL A 197 10.09 22.96 -1.71
N VAL A 198 11.16 22.58 -2.42
CA VAL A 198 11.56 21.17 -2.60
C VAL A 198 13.04 21.05 -2.26
N TRP A 199 13.36 20.07 -1.43
CA TRP A 199 14.73 19.68 -1.12
C TRP A 199 14.98 18.28 -1.67
N THR A 200 16.16 18.05 -2.24
CA THR A 200 16.62 16.75 -2.71
C THR A 200 18.01 16.46 -2.18
N ASP A 201 18.39 15.21 -2.12
CA ASP A 201 19.77 14.80 -1.93
C ASP A 201 20.61 15.08 -3.18
N LYS A 202 21.95 15.01 -3.06
CA LYS A 202 22.88 15.27 -4.17
C LYS A 202 22.67 14.37 -5.39
N ARG A 203 22.24 13.13 -5.16
CA ARG A 203 21.72 12.23 -6.18
C ARG A 203 20.23 12.17 -5.96
N PRO A 204 19.38 12.71 -6.81
CA PRO A 204 17.96 12.93 -6.51
C PRO A 204 17.20 11.59 -6.35
N TYR A 205 17.50 10.90 -5.27
CA TYR A 205 16.86 9.62 -4.90
C TYR A 205 15.64 9.83 -4.03
N PHE A 206 15.63 10.93 -3.29
CA PHE A 206 14.57 11.28 -2.37
C PHE A 206 14.32 12.78 -2.41
N SER A 207 13.08 13.20 -2.22
CA SER A 207 12.71 14.60 -2.10
C SER A 207 11.87 14.83 -0.86
N VAL A 208 12.00 16.03 -0.30
CA VAL A 208 11.10 16.56 0.73
C VAL A 208 10.41 17.78 0.14
N HIS A 209 9.10 17.80 0.18
CA HIS A 209 8.29 18.89 -0.33
C HIS A 209 7.63 19.63 0.83
N ALA A 210 7.76 20.95 0.84
CA ALA A 210 6.90 21.83 1.62
C ALA A 210 5.75 22.31 0.73
N LEU A 211 4.55 21.92 1.07
CA LEU A 211 3.31 22.26 0.37
C LEU A 211 2.53 23.24 1.22
N VAL A 212 2.01 24.31 0.62
CA VAL A 212 1.20 25.33 1.31
C VAL A 212 -0.23 25.24 0.79
N ARG A 213 -1.19 25.32 1.68
CA ARG A 213 -2.61 25.43 1.35
C ARG A 213 -2.96 26.93 1.35
N GLU A 214 -3.29 27.42 0.17
CA GLU A 214 -3.75 28.81 0.04
C GLU A 214 -5.08 29.04 0.77
N ALA A 215 -5.32 30.28 1.16
CA ALA A 215 -6.52 30.71 1.89
C ALA A 215 -7.78 30.66 1.02
#